data_8fcd2a0f011c7f781d5280ff2b81f108
#
_entry.id   8fcd2a0f011c7f781d5280ff2b81f108
#
_cell.length_a   1.000
_cell.length_b   1.000
_cell.length_c   1.000
_cell.angle_alpha   90.00
_cell.angle_beta   90.00
_cell.angle_gamma   90.00
#
_symmetry.space_group_name_H-M   'P 1'
#
loop_
_entity.id
_entity.type
_entity.pdbx_description
1 polymer ?
#
loop_
_entity_poly.entity_id
_entity_poly.type
_entity_poly.pdbx_seq_one_letter_code
_entity_poly.pdbx_strand_id
1 'polypeptide(L)'
;KVKEVGDVHSFYLVPHDGKPLPPFLPGQYLTFQLRIPGQSKPIIRCYSLSDSPNNPDYYRVSIKKVPPPRDQPDKPPGLSSTYFNDMLQEDDILDIKAPSGQFFLDMTSERPIVFVGGGIGLTPVLSMLTALTESGIRREVWFFLGVRNGEEHLMKEQLEALNQANENLHLHVCYSVPQKGDKKGRDYQHSGHVS
;
A
#
# COMPACT_ATOMS: atom_id res chain seq x y z
N LYS A 1 -10.87 -8.53 -5.58
CA LYS A 1 -9.78 -8.96 -4.67
C LYS A 1 -8.69 -9.63 -5.47
N VAL A 2 -7.44 -9.18 -5.32
CA VAL A 2 -6.27 -9.74 -6.02
C VAL A 2 -5.20 -10.08 -4.98
N LYS A 3 -4.65 -11.30 -5.06
CA LYS A 3 -3.52 -11.70 -4.22
C LYS A 3 -2.25 -11.06 -4.78
N GLU A 4 -1.53 -10.39 -3.89
CA GLU A 4 -0.22 -9.84 -4.15
C GLU A 4 0.88 -10.81 -3.70
N VAL A 5 1.95 -10.32 -3.11
CA VAL A 5 3.01 -11.16 -2.57
C VAL A 5 2.76 -11.53 -1.10
N GLY A 6 3.17 -12.72 -0.69
CA GLY A 6 3.04 -13.18 0.70
C GLY A 6 1.58 -13.17 1.17
N ASP A 7 1.35 -12.53 2.31
CA ASP A 7 0.04 -12.40 2.96
C ASP A 7 -0.65 -11.07 2.65
N VAL A 8 -0.41 -10.47 1.49
CA VAL A 8 -1.02 -9.22 1.07
C VAL A 8 -2.06 -9.46 -0.01
N HIS A 9 -3.23 -8.83 0.13
CA HIS A 9 -4.23 -8.73 -0.92
C HIS A 9 -4.58 -7.28 -1.21
N SER A 10 -4.76 -6.96 -2.48
CA SER A 10 -5.35 -5.69 -2.95
C SER A 10 -6.86 -5.87 -3.16
N PHE A 11 -7.60 -4.88 -2.66
CA PHE A 11 -9.05 -4.81 -2.78
C PHE A 11 -9.40 -3.59 -3.63
N TYR A 12 -10.15 -3.84 -4.69
CA TYR A 12 -10.67 -2.82 -5.59
C TYR A 12 -12.12 -2.55 -5.21
N LEU A 13 -12.40 -1.33 -4.80
CA LEU A 13 -13.66 -0.92 -4.22
C LEU A 13 -14.38 0.01 -5.19
N VAL A 14 -15.54 -0.42 -5.62
CA VAL A 14 -16.41 0.34 -6.55
C VAL A 14 -17.63 0.90 -5.82
N PRO A 15 -18.21 2.04 -6.25
CA PRO A 15 -19.39 2.58 -5.62
C PRO A 15 -20.61 1.67 -5.88
N HIS A 16 -21.30 1.27 -4.82
CA HIS A 16 -22.48 0.41 -4.89
C HIS A 16 -23.67 1.08 -5.60
N ASP A 17 -23.79 2.40 -5.46
CA ASP A 17 -24.89 3.19 -6.01
C ASP A 17 -24.58 3.82 -7.38
N GLY A 18 -23.44 3.47 -7.98
CA GLY A 18 -22.99 3.97 -9.27
C GLY A 18 -22.64 5.46 -9.31
N LYS A 19 -22.55 6.14 -8.15
CA LYS A 19 -22.13 7.53 -8.09
C LYS A 19 -20.63 7.65 -8.27
N PRO A 20 -20.13 8.81 -8.75
CA PRO A 20 -18.70 9.06 -8.82
C PRO A 20 -18.04 8.92 -7.44
N LEU A 21 -16.86 8.33 -7.42
CA LEU A 21 -16.04 8.26 -6.22
C LEU A 21 -15.58 9.66 -5.80
N PRO A 22 -15.65 10.04 -4.51
CA PRO A 22 -15.05 11.26 -4.02
C PRO A 22 -13.56 11.33 -4.35
N PRO A 23 -13.03 12.49 -4.81
CA PRO A 23 -11.61 12.64 -5.07
C PRO A 23 -10.79 12.53 -3.78
N PHE A 24 -9.52 12.15 -3.90
CA PHE A 24 -8.61 12.10 -2.77
C PHE A 24 -7.23 12.67 -3.11
N LEU A 25 -6.48 13.07 -2.08
CA LEU A 25 -5.08 13.47 -2.21
C LEU A 25 -4.18 12.24 -2.02
N PRO A 26 -3.13 12.06 -2.87
CA PRO A 26 -2.25 10.91 -2.80
C PRO A 26 -1.60 10.80 -1.41
N GLY A 27 -1.76 9.63 -0.77
CA GLY A 27 -1.34 9.38 0.61
C GLY A 27 -2.49 9.32 1.63
N GLN A 28 -3.70 9.76 1.28
CA GLN A 28 -4.88 9.63 2.13
C GLN A 28 -5.33 8.18 2.29
N TYR A 29 -6.23 7.95 3.24
CA TYR A 29 -6.77 6.65 3.60
C TYR A 29 -8.30 6.62 3.60
N LEU A 30 -8.85 5.41 3.52
CA LEU A 30 -10.26 5.14 3.77
C LEU A 30 -10.46 4.67 5.21
N THR A 31 -11.57 5.10 5.82
CA THR A 31 -12.03 4.59 7.12
C THR A 31 -13.14 3.60 6.91
N PHE A 32 -12.93 2.37 7.32
CA PHE A 32 -13.87 1.26 7.24
C PHE A 32 -14.60 1.07 8.56
N GLN A 33 -15.91 0.86 8.50
CA GLN A 33 -16.72 0.39 9.61
C GLN A 33 -17.09 -1.07 9.36
N LEU A 34 -16.29 -1.99 9.90
CA LEU A 34 -16.37 -3.43 9.64
C LEU A 34 -17.34 -4.13 10.60
N ARG A 35 -18.34 -4.79 10.06
CA ARG A 35 -19.27 -5.68 10.79
C ARG A 35 -18.74 -7.11 10.69
N ILE A 36 -17.85 -7.50 11.59
CA ILE A 36 -17.20 -8.80 11.56
C ILE A 36 -18.04 -9.82 12.34
N PRO A 37 -18.35 -11.01 11.77
CA PRO A 37 -19.07 -12.06 12.47
C PRO A 37 -18.44 -12.37 13.82
N GLY A 38 -19.30 -12.54 14.84
CA GLY A 38 -18.88 -12.81 16.22
C GLY A 38 -18.48 -11.55 17.02
N GLN A 39 -18.48 -10.35 16.42
CA GLN A 39 -18.25 -9.09 17.14
C GLN A 39 -19.57 -8.39 17.46
N SER A 40 -19.74 -7.95 18.70
CA SER A 40 -20.95 -7.24 19.14
C SER A 40 -21.06 -5.81 18.64
N LYS A 41 -19.93 -5.21 18.23
CA LYS A 41 -19.86 -3.83 17.74
C LYS A 41 -19.01 -3.77 16.47
N PRO A 42 -19.32 -2.84 15.55
CA PRO A 42 -18.47 -2.58 14.39
C PRO A 42 -17.05 -2.16 14.80
N ILE A 43 -16.07 -2.57 14.01
CA ILE A 43 -14.66 -2.23 14.22
C ILE A 43 -14.28 -1.17 13.20
N ILE A 44 -13.67 -0.08 13.68
CA ILE A 44 -13.18 0.99 12.82
C ILE A 44 -11.71 0.74 12.49
N ARG A 45 -11.36 0.75 11.19
CA ARG A 45 -9.97 0.65 10.70
C ARG A 45 -9.75 1.57 9.51
N CYS A 46 -8.53 2.09 9.45
CA CYS A 46 -8.08 2.93 8.34
C CYS A 46 -7.06 2.16 7.51
N TYR A 47 -7.21 2.23 6.18
CA TYR A 47 -6.24 1.69 5.23
C TYR A 47 -5.93 2.72 4.17
N SER A 48 -4.64 2.96 3.93
CA SER A 48 -4.18 3.91 2.92
C SER A 48 -4.62 3.48 1.53
N LEU A 49 -5.01 4.46 0.73
CA LEU A 49 -5.20 4.28 -0.70
C LEU A 49 -3.83 3.98 -1.34
N SER A 50 -3.78 2.98 -2.20
CA SER A 50 -2.53 2.44 -2.76
C SER A 50 -2.42 2.58 -4.28
N ASP A 51 -3.31 3.36 -4.90
CA ASP A 51 -3.32 3.59 -6.35
C ASP A 51 -3.46 5.08 -6.69
N SER A 52 -3.55 5.37 -7.98
CA SER A 52 -3.71 6.72 -8.51
C SER A 52 -4.94 7.43 -7.96
N PRO A 53 -4.81 8.71 -7.52
CA PRO A 53 -5.96 9.53 -7.20
C PRO A 53 -6.79 9.92 -8.44
N ASN A 54 -6.25 9.74 -9.63
CA ASN A 54 -6.90 10.08 -10.90
C ASN A 54 -7.73 8.92 -11.46
N ASN A 55 -7.74 7.76 -10.81
CA ASN A 55 -8.58 6.64 -11.22
C ASN A 55 -10.05 6.92 -10.86
N PRO A 56 -10.95 7.02 -11.86
CA PRO A 56 -12.35 7.33 -11.60
C PRO A 56 -13.20 6.12 -11.21
N ASP A 57 -12.70 4.90 -11.45
CA ASP A 57 -13.53 3.69 -11.45
C ASP A 57 -13.52 2.96 -10.10
N TYR A 58 -12.41 3.03 -9.37
CA TYR A 58 -12.26 2.32 -8.10
C TYR A 58 -11.28 2.99 -7.14
N TYR A 59 -11.40 2.65 -5.86
CA TYR A 59 -10.32 2.81 -4.88
C TYR A 59 -9.58 1.50 -4.69
N ARG A 60 -8.25 1.52 -4.58
CA ARG A 60 -7.46 0.36 -4.18
C ARG A 60 -6.91 0.54 -2.77
N VAL A 61 -7.11 -0.47 -1.92
CA VAL A 61 -6.41 -0.63 -0.64
C VAL A 61 -5.69 -1.97 -0.64
N SER A 62 -4.44 -2.00 -0.17
CA SER A 62 -3.66 -3.23 -0.07
C SER A 62 -3.43 -3.57 1.40
N ILE A 63 -3.85 -4.77 1.83
CA ILE A 63 -3.94 -5.15 3.23
C ILE A 63 -3.12 -6.41 3.48
N LYS A 64 -2.11 -6.29 4.35
CA LYS A 64 -1.32 -7.43 4.84
C LYS A 64 -2.09 -8.12 5.96
N LYS A 65 -2.26 -9.44 5.86
CA LYS A 65 -2.77 -10.25 6.95
C LYS A 65 -1.76 -10.25 8.10
N VAL A 66 -2.22 -9.92 9.28
CA VAL A 66 -1.39 -9.87 10.50
C VAL A 66 -1.51 -11.20 11.23
N PRO A 67 -0.45 -12.02 11.27
CA PRO A 67 -0.45 -13.28 12.02
C PRO A 67 -0.48 -13.03 13.54
N PRO A 68 -0.69 -14.07 14.36
CA PRO A 68 -0.46 -13.97 15.78
C PRO A 68 0.95 -13.44 16.12
N PRO A 69 1.14 -12.72 17.23
CA PRO A 69 2.46 -12.28 17.66
C PRO A 69 3.41 -13.49 17.84
N ARG A 70 4.66 -13.35 17.40
CA ARG A 70 5.65 -14.45 17.41
C ARG A 70 5.92 -15.00 18.82
N ASP A 71 5.90 -14.11 19.82
CA ASP A 71 6.06 -14.43 21.26
C ASP A 71 4.78 -14.96 21.93
N GLN A 72 3.64 -14.92 21.22
CA GLN A 72 2.33 -15.33 21.73
C GLN A 72 1.51 -16.00 20.61
N PRO A 73 1.95 -17.16 20.10
CA PRO A 73 1.34 -17.84 18.95
C PRO A 73 -0.10 -18.31 19.20
N ASP A 74 -0.50 -18.47 20.46
CA ASP A 74 -1.85 -18.85 20.86
C ASP A 74 -2.86 -17.67 20.83
N LYS A 75 -2.38 -16.44 20.65
CA LYS A 75 -3.27 -15.29 20.47
C LYS A 75 -3.89 -15.30 19.07
N PRO A 76 -5.11 -14.75 18.93
CA PRO A 76 -5.73 -14.65 17.61
C PRO A 76 -4.93 -13.71 16.68
N PRO A 77 -4.99 -13.93 15.36
CA PRO A 77 -4.43 -13.02 14.37
C PRO A 77 -5.17 -11.69 14.36
N GLY A 78 -4.64 -10.72 13.63
CA GLY A 78 -5.25 -9.40 13.47
C GLY A 78 -6.67 -9.50 12.90
N LEU A 79 -7.67 -9.16 13.70
CA LEU A 79 -9.09 -9.40 13.41
C LEU A 79 -9.54 -8.79 12.07
N SER A 80 -9.25 -7.50 11.85
CA SER A 80 -9.66 -6.80 10.62
C SER A 80 -8.93 -7.32 9.39
N SER A 81 -7.61 -7.55 9.49
CA SER A 81 -6.83 -8.06 8.37
C SER A 81 -7.22 -9.49 8.00
N THR A 82 -7.58 -10.32 8.99
CA THR A 82 -8.14 -11.66 8.77
C THR A 82 -9.50 -11.58 8.08
N TYR A 83 -10.38 -10.67 8.52
CA TYR A 83 -11.67 -10.47 7.87
C TYR A 83 -11.52 -10.14 6.39
N PHE A 84 -10.67 -9.17 6.04
CA PHE A 84 -10.41 -8.81 4.65
C PHE A 84 -9.80 -9.96 3.84
N ASN A 85 -8.82 -10.65 4.39
CA ASN A 85 -8.07 -11.64 3.63
C ASN A 85 -8.80 -12.99 3.51
N ASP A 86 -9.52 -13.43 4.55
CA ASP A 86 -10.08 -14.78 4.61
C ASP A 86 -11.60 -14.82 4.42
N MET A 87 -12.32 -13.77 4.82
CA MET A 87 -13.78 -13.80 4.91
C MET A 87 -14.47 -12.97 3.82
N LEU A 88 -13.90 -11.80 3.47
CA LEU A 88 -14.50 -10.90 2.50
C LEU A 88 -14.51 -11.53 1.10
N GLN A 89 -15.69 -11.58 0.50
CA GLN A 89 -15.90 -12.09 -0.85
C GLN A 89 -16.07 -10.94 -1.86
N GLU A 90 -16.03 -11.30 -3.15
CA GLU A 90 -16.40 -10.39 -4.23
C GLU A 90 -17.88 -10.01 -4.08
N ASP A 91 -18.23 -8.78 -4.43
CA ASP A 91 -19.57 -8.18 -4.29
C ASP A 91 -20.07 -7.95 -2.86
N ASP A 92 -19.27 -8.23 -1.84
CA ASP A 92 -19.61 -7.82 -0.48
C ASP A 92 -19.64 -6.29 -0.34
N ILE A 93 -20.64 -5.78 0.39
CA ILE A 93 -20.81 -4.34 0.61
C ILE A 93 -20.08 -3.93 1.90
N LEU A 94 -19.26 -2.90 1.81
CA LEU A 94 -18.51 -2.33 2.93
C LEU A 94 -18.96 -0.90 3.26
N ASP A 95 -19.15 -0.62 4.55
CA ASP A 95 -19.39 0.74 5.03
C ASP A 95 -18.06 1.51 5.10
N ILE A 96 -17.89 2.51 4.23
CA ILE A 96 -16.65 3.27 4.07
C ILE A 96 -16.95 4.77 4.15
N LYS A 97 -16.12 5.53 4.89
CA LYS A 97 -16.14 6.99 4.85
C LYS A 97 -15.29 7.50 3.69
N ALA A 98 -15.65 8.68 3.18
CA ALA A 98 -14.85 9.38 2.17
C ALA A 98 -13.36 9.48 2.57
N PRO A 99 -12.44 9.55 1.58
CA PRO A 99 -11.01 9.67 1.84
C PRO A 99 -10.69 10.81 2.80
N SER A 100 -9.72 10.58 3.69
CA SER A 100 -9.28 11.56 4.69
C SER A 100 -7.82 11.31 5.10
N GLY A 101 -7.26 12.20 5.93
CA GLY A 101 -5.92 12.09 6.47
C GLY A 101 -5.06 13.31 6.14
N GLN A 102 -4.07 13.56 7.01
CA GLN A 102 -3.13 14.69 6.87
C GLN A 102 -1.80 14.29 6.23
N PHE A 103 -1.55 12.98 6.07
CA PHE A 103 -0.37 12.47 5.37
C PHE A 103 -0.70 12.39 3.87
N PHE A 104 -0.50 13.49 3.17
CA PHE A 104 -0.68 13.54 1.72
C PHE A 104 0.44 14.36 1.08
N LEU A 105 0.65 14.13 -0.20
CA LEU A 105 1.66 14.82 -0.98
C LEU A 105 1.15 16.18 -1.47
N ASP A 106 1.94 17.22 -1.24
CA ASP A 106 1.75 18.51 -1.90
C ASP A 106 2.23 18.42 -3.36
N MET A 107 1.29 18.29 -4.27
CA MET A 107 1.54 18.20 -5.70
C MET A 107 2.01 19.53 -6.33
N THR A 108 1.85 20.65 -5.63
CA THR A 108 2.25 21.98 -6.12
C THR A 108 3.71 22.32 -5.80
N SER A 109 4.32 21.59 -4.87
CA SER A 109 5.72 21.79 -4.47
C SER A 109 6.70 21.25 -5.52
N GLU A 110 7.71 22.00 -5.85
CA GLU A 110 8.82 21.58 -6.73
C GLU A 110 10.07 21.16 -5.95
N ARG A 111 10.03 21.19 -4.63
CA ARG A 111 11.17 20.79 -3.79
C ARG A 111 11.48 19.31 -3.97
N PRO A 112 12.76 18.91 -3.92
CA PRO A 112 13.12 17.50 -3.81
C PRO A 112 12.38 16.81 -2.66
N ILE A 113 12.02 15.55 -2.85
CA ILE A 113 11.30 14.77 -1.84
C ILE A 113 12.02 13.46 -1.57
N VAL A 114 12.03 13.07 -0.31
CA VAL A 114 12.54 11.77 0.14
C VAL A 114 11.39 11.00 0.78
N PHE A 115 11.11 9.83 0.25
CA PHE A 115 10.23 8.85 0.86
C PHE A 115 11.06 7.76 1.53
N VAL A 116 10.61 7.36 2.71
CA VAL A 116 11.14 6.19 3.42
C VAL A 116 9.97 5.30 3.79
N GLY A 117 10.01 4.05 3.37
CA GLY A 117 8.94 3.10 3.61
C GLY A 117 9.45 1.70 3.91
N GLY A 118 8.59 0.86 4.51
CA GLY A 118 8.91 -0.52 4.79
C GLY A 118 7.68 -1.43 4.71
N GLY A 119 7.83 -2.58 4.06
CA GLY A 119 6.77 -3.56 3.92
C GLY A 119 5.46 -2.95 3.42
N ILE A 120 4.35 -3.18 4.15
CA ILE A 120 3.02 -2.66 3.77
C ILE A 120 2.91 -1.12 3.89
N GLY A 121 3.84 -0.45 4.59
CA GLY A 121 3.91 1.02 4.64
C GLY A 121 4.22 1.68 3.30
N LEU A 122 4.55 0.91 2.28
CA LEU A 122 4.63 1.33 0.88
C LEU A 122 3.32 1.95 0.37
N THR A 123 2.16 1.50 0.82
CA THR A 123 0.86 1.79 0.19
C THR A 123 0.55 3.27 -0.03
N PRO A 124 0.70 4.19 0.95
CA PRO A 124 0.48 5.61 0.71
C PRO A 124 1.54 6.22 -0.22
N VAL A 125 2.79 5.76 -0.12
CA VAL A 125 3.89 6.24 -0.98
C VAL A 125 3.67 5.81 -2.43
N LEU A 126 3.15 4.61 -2.66
CA LEU A 126 2.82 4.13 -4.00
C LEU A 126 1.77 5.03 -4.68
N SER A 127 0.71 5.42 -3.96
CA SER A 127 -0.26 6.40 -4.44
C SER A 127 0.40 7.74 -4.80
N MET A 128 1.33 8.21 -3.96
CA MET A 128 2.08 9.46 -4.22
C MET A 128 2.97 9.35 -5.45
N LEU A 129 3.71 8.24 -5.60
CA LEU A 129 4.57 8.01 -6.75
C LEU A 129 3.79 7.89 -8.06
N THR A 130 2.65 7.18 -8.03
CA THR A 130 1.79 7.05 -9.20
C THR A 130 1.24 8.42 -9.63
N ALA A 131 0.75 9.23 -8.68
CA ALA A 131 0.27 10.58 -8.94
C ALA A 131 1.36 11.50 -9.53
N LEU A 132 2.57 11.44 -8.97
CA LEU A 132 3.72 12.19 -9.49
C LEU A 132 4.06 11.78 -10.93
N THR A 133 4.09 10.47 -11.20
CA THR A 133 4.39 9.94 -12.52
C THR A 133 3.36 10.41 -13.55
N GLU A 134 2.08 10.31 -13.24
CA GLU A 134 0.97 10.73 -14.12
C GLU A 134 0.97 12.24 -14.39
N SER A 135 1.42 13.05 -13.42
CA SER A 135 1.53 14.50 -13.58
C SER A 135 2.81 14.96 -14.30
N GLY A 136 3.71 14.03 -14.62
CA GLY A 136 5.05 14.34 -15.15
C GLY A 136 5.96 14.90 -14.05
N ILE A 137 6.68 14.03 -13.36
CA ILE A 137 7.61 14.41 -12.26
C ILE A 137 8.63 15.43 -12.78
N ARG A 138 8.69 16.60 -12.15
CA ARG A 138 9.67 17.66 -12.45
C ARG A 138 10.72 17.84 -11.37
N ARG A 139 10.49 17.27 -10.17
CA ARG A 139 11.37 17.38 -8.99
C ARG A 139 12.09 16.06 -8.72
N GLU A 140 13.25 16.12 -8.08
CA GLU A 140 13.96 14.94 -7.61
C GLU A 140 13.13 14.19 -6.57
N VAL A 141 12.96 12.89 -6.76
CA VAL A 141 12.24 11.98 -5.85
C VAL A 141 13.15 10.81 -5.48
N TRP A 142 13.44 10.69 -4.20
CA TRP A 142 14.23 9.60 -3.66
C TRP A 142 13.32 8.70 -2.84
N PHE A 143 13.26 7.42 -3.18
CA PHE A 143 12.47 6.46 -2.41
C PHE A 143 13.34 5.33 -1.88
N PHE A 144 13.47 5.28 -0.55
CA PHE A 144 14.16 4.22 0.17
C PHE A 144 13.14 3.23 0.72
N LEU A 145 13.15 2.01 0.19
CA LEU A 145 12.22 0.95 0.56
C LEU A 145 12.95 -0.18 1.28
N GLY A 146 12.59 -0.41 2.56
CA GLY A 146 13.04 -1.55 3.34
C GLY A 146 12.05 -2.70 3.27
N VAL A 147 12.50 -3.87 2.81
CA VAL A 147 11.71 -5.12 2.85
C VAL A 147 12.58 -6.26 3.38
N ARG A 148 11.96 -7.37 3.74
CA ARG A 148 12.71 -8.48 4.29
C ARG A 148 13.52 -9.21 3.21
N ASN A 149 12.88 -9.56 2.10
CA ASN A 149 13.43 -10.28 0.95
C ASN A 149 12.50 -10.16 -0.26
N GLY A 150 12.81 -10.83 -1.36
CA GLY A 150 12.02 -10.80 -2.59
C GLY A 150 10.60 -11.35 -2.44
N GLU A 151 10.38 -12.31 -1.55
CA GLU A 151 9.04 -12.88 -1.29
C GLU A 151 8.11 -11.92 -0.52
N GLU A 152 8.66 -10.87 0.08
CA GLU A 152 7.90 -9.81 0.76
C GLU A 152 7.97 -8.46 0.02
N HIS A 153 8.57 -8.41 -1.19
CA HIS A 153 8.71 -7.19 -1.99
C HIS A 153 7.40 -6.88 -2.73
N LEU A 154 6.49 -6.23 -2.02
CA LEU A 154 5.18 -5.82 -2.53
C LEU A 154 5.32 -4.86 -3.72
N MET A 155 4.51 -5.07 -4.76
CA MET A 155 4.40 -4.20 -5.95
C MET A 155 5.75 -3.96 -6.66
N LYS A 156 6.63 -4.96 -6.66
CA LYS A 156 7.98 -4.85 -7.24
C LYS A 156 7.95 -4.37 -8.68
N GLU A 157 7.19 -5.06 -9.54
CA GLU A 157 7.09 -4.74 -10.97
C GLU A 157 6.52 -3.34 -11.19
N GLN A 158 5.52 -2.93 -10.39
CA GLN A 158 4.96 -1.59 -10.48
C GLN A 158 5.99 -0.51 -10.10
N LEU A 159 6.76 -0.72 -9.02
CA LEU A 159 7.82 0.21 -8.60
C LEU A 159 8.93 0.30 -9.63
N GLU A 160 9.36 -0.83 -10.19
CA GLU A 160 10.37 -0.87 -11.25
C GLU A 160 9.90 -0.12 -12.50
N ALA A 161 8.64 -0.32 -12.90
CA ALA A 161 8.06 0.40 -14.04
C ALA A 161 7.99 1.91 -13.80
N LEU A 162 7.57 2.35 -12.60
CA LEU A 162 7.57 3.77 -12.23
C LEU A 162 8.98 4.37 -12.26
N ASN A 163 9.97 3.64 -11.75
CA ASN A 163 11.37 4.09 -11.73
C ASN A 163 11.97 4.16 -13.14
N GLN A 164 11.64 3.22 -14.02
CA GLN A 164 12.10 3.24 -15.42
C GLN A 164 11.44 4.35 -16.25
N ALA A 165 10.19 4.67 -15.95
CA ALA A 165 9.45 5.70 -16.65
C ALA A 165 9.84 7.14 -16.27
N ASN A 166 10.62 7.32 -15.19
CA ASN A 166 10.89 8.65 -14.63
C ASN A 166 12.35 8.81 -14.24
N GLU A 167 13.09 9.63 -14.99
CA GLU A 167 14.51 9.93 -14.75
C GLU A 167 14.76 10.59 -13.38
N ASN A 168 13.79 11.35 -12.86
CA ASN A 168 13.87 12.04 -11.58
C ASN A 168 13.45 11.15 -10.38
N LEU A 169 13.05 9.90 -10.60
CA LEU A 169 12.74 8.96 -9.54
C LEU A 169 13.91 8.02 -9.28
N HIS A 170 14.44 8.05 -8.06
CA HIS A 170 15.54 7.21 -7.61
C HIS A 170 15.05 6.20 -6.58
N LEU A 171 14.82 4.96 -7.01
CA LEU A 171 14.38 3.87 -6.14
C LEU A 171 15.59 3.12 -5.56
N HIS A 172 15.65 3.06 -4.22
CA HIS A 172 16.65 2.31 -3.47
C HIS A 172 15.97 1.26 -2.58
N VAL A 173 16.17 0.00 -2.91
CA VAL A 173 15.60 -1.13 -2.17
C VAL A 173 16.64 -1.77 -1.27
N CYS A 174 16.29 -1.96 -0.01
CA CYS A 174 17.10 -2.64 0.99
C CYS A 174 16.43 -3.95 1.41
N TYR A 175 17.16 -5.08 1.33
CA TYR A 175 16.69 -6.36 1.87
C TYR A 175 17.38 -6.65 3.19
N SER A 176 16.59 -6.77 4.28
CA SER A 176 17.15 -7.05 5.61
C SER A 176 17.58 -8.50 5.79
N VAL A 177 16.95 -9.45 5.12
CA VAL A 177 17.26 -10.88 5.12
C VAL A 177 17.13 -11.44 3.70
N PRO A 178 18.04 -11.10 2.77
CA PRO A 178 18.01 -11.63 1.41
C PRO A 178 18.05 -13.16 1.39
N GLN A 179 17.29 -13.76 0.48
CA GLN A 179 17.27 -15.20 0.27
C GLN A 179 18.19 -15.61 -0.88
N LYS A 180 18.44 -16.93 -1.02
CA LYS A 180 19.36 -17.49 -2.03
C LYS A 180 18.99 -17.11 -3.48
N GLY A 181 17.70 -16.84 -3.76
CA GLY A 181 17.20 -16.42 -5.08
C GLY A 181 17.34 -14.92 -5.35
N ASP A 182 17.51 -14.11 -4.30
CA ASP A 182 17.58 -12.65 -4.42
C ASP A 182 18.93 -12.20 -4.95
N LYS A 183 18.94 -11.36 -5.97
CA LYS A 183 20.17 -10.88 -6.62
C LYS A 183 20.42 -9.41 -6.32
N LYS A 184 21.50 -9.14 -5.57
CA LYS A 184 21.98 -7.79 -5.32
C LYS A 184 22.33 -7.10 -6.65
N GLY A 185 21.97 -5.82 -6.77
CA GLY A 185 22.12 -5.04 -8.00
C GLY A 185 20.96 -5.21 -9.00
N ARG A 186 20.12 -6.24 -8.84
CA ARG A 186 18.91 -6.45 -9.64
C ARG A 186 17.64 -6.28 -8.80
N ASP A 187 17.49 -7.09 -7.75
CA ASP A 187 16.26 -7.13 -6.94
C ASP A 187 16.32 -6.14 -5.77
N TYR A 188 17.52 -5.82 -5.32
CA TYR A 188 17.79 -4.86 -4.24
C TYR A 188 19.22 -4.28 -4.36
N GLN A 189 19.44 -3.09 -3.81
CA GLN A 189 20.73 -2.41 -3.85
C GLN A 189 21.57 -2.65 -2.58
N HIS A 190 20.93 -2.68 -1.42
CA HIS A 190 21.63 -2.78 -0.14
C HIS A 190 21.08 -3.89 0.73
N SER A 191 21.97 -4.59 1.47
CA SER A 191 21.59 -5.54 2.51
C SER A 191 21.52 -4.82 3.86
N GLY A 192 20.47 -5.11 4.65
CA GLY A 192 20.23 -4.48 5.95
C GLY A 192 18.95 -3.66 5.96
N HIS A 193 18.79 -2.88 7.02
CA HIS A 193 17.66 -1.96 7.15
C HIS A 193 18.00 -0.61 6.49
N VAL A 194 16.94 0.14 6.13
CA VAL A 194 17.09 1.54 5.77
C VAL A 194 17.42 2.30 7.05
N SER A 195 18.61 2.90 7.11
CA SER A 195 19.12 3.64 8.26
C SER A 195 19.78 4.93 7.80
#